data_7a6b01f38de122af2410e17e6e583ed4
#
_entry.id   7a6b01f38de122af2410e17e6e583ed4
#
_cell.length_a   1.000
_cell.length_b   1.000
_cell.length_c   1.000
_cell.angle_alpha   90.00
_cell.angle_beta   90.00
_cell.angle_gamma   90.00
#
_symmetry.space_group_name_H-M   'P 1'
#
loop_
_entity.id
_entity.type
_entity.pdbx_description
1 polymer ?
#
loop_
_entity_poly.entity_id
_entity_poly.type
_entity_poly.pdbx_seq_one_letter_code
_entity_poly.pdbx_strand_id
1 'polypeptide(L)'
;MPRMINIPSQSQRGAAMMELLIAMLIIAFGALGFVGLQAQTALSQVEGYQRSQALILVNDIAERISLNRSNAAAYVGNDIGTTNPGNCTLLAARADKDLCEWSLLIQGAAEVQGTAKLGAMTGARGCITSLAANQYRISIAWQGVQATGASANTCGLDAYSNENMRRTVTTVLQIATLAS
;
A
#
# COMPACT_ATOMS: atom_id res chain seq x y z
N MET A 1 21.96 24.21 -77.85
CA MET A 1 22.60 24.60 -76.57
C MET A 1 21.52 24.90 -75.57
N PRO A 2 21.28 24.06 -74.57
CA PRO A 2 20.27 24.36 -73.55
C PRO A 2 20.84 25.37 -72.51
N ARG A 3 20.05 26.39 -72.24
CA ARG A 3 20.33 27.48 -71.28
C ARG A 3 20.10 26.96 -69.86
N MET A 4 21.16 26.78 -69.08
CA MET A 4 21.03 26.45 -67.65
C MET A 4 20.44 27.63 -66.90
N ILE A 5 19.26 27.41 -66.28
CA ILE A 5 18.62 28.40 -65.42
C ILE A 5 19.28 28.25 -64.04
N ASN A 6 20.06 29.26 -63.64
CA ASN A 6 20.70 29.34 -62.33
C ASN A 6 19.65 29.78 -61.30
N ILE A 7 19.12 28.89 -60.50
CA ILE A 7 18.17 29.21 -59.41
C ILE A 7 19.02 29.70 -58.23
N PRO A 8 18.87 30.93 -57.75
CA PRO A 8 19.60 31.40 -56.59
C PRO A 8 19.15 30.65 -55.35
N SER A 9 20.07 29.99 -54.65
CA SER A 9 19.80 29.39 -53.34
C SER A 9 19.59 30.50 -52.32
N GLN A 10 18.33 30.80 -52.01
CA GLN A 10 17.97 31.70 -50.93
C GLN A 10 18.45 31.11 -49.60
N SER A 11 19.26 31.91 -48.88
CA SER A 11 19.76 31.59 -47.56
C SER A 11 18.61 31.47 -46.56
N GLN A 12 18.18 30.25 -46.22
CA GLN A 12 17.10 29.94 -45.24
C GLN A 12 17.61 29.94 -43.78
N ARG A 13 18.67 30.63 -43.45
CA ARG A 13 19.30 30.64 -42.12
C ARG A 13 18.38 31.14 -40.99
N GLY A 14 17.44 32.04 -41.27
CA GLY A 14 16.48 32.53 -40.28
C GLY A 14 15.36 31.57 -39.97
N ALA A 15 14.87 30.78 -40.95
CA ALA A 15 13.81 29.78 -40.75
C ALA A 15 14.28 28.58 -39.92
N ALA A 16 15.50 28.10 -40.13
CA ALA A 16 16.10 27.01 -39.38
C ALA A 16 16.23 27.29 -37.88
N MET A 17 16.52 28.55 -37.52
CA MET A 17 16.61 28.93 -36.09
C MET A 17 15.23 28.95 -35.43
N MET A 18 14.16 29.39 -36.10
CA MET A 18 12.81 29.35 -35.58
C MET A 18 12.30 27.91 -35.45
N GLU A 19 12.59 27.05 -36.41
CA GLU A 19 12.22 25.63 -36.36
C GLU A 19 12.87 24.92 -35.17
N LEU A 20 14.14 25.17 -34.88
CA LEU A 20 14.83 24.62 -33.73
C LEU A 20 14.23 25.10 -32.40
N LEU A 21 13.86 26.39 -32.31
CA LEU A 21 13.22 26.91 -31.10
C LEU A 21 11.83 26.29 -30.86
N ILE A 22 11.04 26.13 -31.91
CA ILE A 22 9.72 25.47 -31.81
C ILE A 22 9.88 24.01 -31.47
N ALA A 23 10.83 23.28 -32.06
CA ALA A 23 11.12 21.89 -31.74
C ALA A 23 11.52 21.72 -30.27
N MET A 24 12.41 22.57 -29.74
CA MET A 24 12.78 22.55 -28.32
C MET A 24 11.61 22.84 -27.42
N LEU A 25 10.72 23.74 -27.79
CA LEU A 25 9.54 24.11 -27.02
C LEU A 25 8.55 22.91 -26.95
N ILE A 26 8.33 22.22 -28.06
CA ILE A 26 7.47 21.02 -28.11
C ILE A 26 8.07 19.90 -27.25
N ILE A 27 9.38 19.66 -27.33
CA ILE A 27 10.08 18.67 -26.51
C ILE A 27 9.96 19.01 -25.03
N ALA A 28 10.11 20.29 -24.66
CA ALA A 28 9.99 20.74 -23.27
C ALA A 28 8.60 20.47 -22.70
N PHE A 29 7.54 20.79 -23.43
CA PHE A 29 6.17 20.46 -23.00
C PHE A 29 5.91 18.97 -22.96
N GLY A 30 6.42 18.19 -23.92
CA GLY A 30 6.33 16.75 -23.93
C GLY A 30 7.03 16.12 -22.70
N ALA A 31 8.22 16.61 -22.35
CA ALA A 31 8.97 16.17 -21.19
C ALA A 31 8.24 16.48 -19.87
N LEU A 32 7.66 17.68 -19.73
CA LEU A 32 6.88 18.05 -18.55
C LEU A 32 5.64 17.17 -18.38
N GLY A 33 4.93 16.88 -19.47
CA GLY A 33 3.79 15.95 -19.45
C GLY A 33 4.20 14.53 -19.03
N PHE A 34 5.32 14.05 -19.53
CA PHE A 34 5.87 12.74 -19.19
C PHE A 34 6.25 12.63 -17.70
N VAL A 35 6.92 13.65 -17.15
CA VAL A 35 7.26 13.70 -15.71
C VAL A 35 5.99 13.65 -14.83
N GLY A 36 4.92 14.36 -15.23
CA GLY A 36 3.63 14.31 -14.53
C GLY A 36 3.04 12.91 -14.50
N LEU A 37 3.07 12.18 -15.62
CA LEU A 37 2.62 10.78 -15.67
C LEU A 37 3.48 9.84 -14.83
N GLN A 38 4.80 10.03 -14.83
CA GLN A 38 5.71 9.24 -13.98
C GLN A 38 5.40 9.41 -12.49
N ALA A 39 5.17 10.65 -12.04
CA ALA A 39 4.81 10.93 -10.65
C ALA A 39 3.51 10.20 -10.25
N GLN A 40 2.48 10.25 -11.09
CA GLN A 40 1.21 9.56 -10.85
C GLN A 40 1.39 8.03 -10.79
N THR A 41 2.22 7.47 -11.68
CA THR A 41 2.53 6.04 -11.70
C THR A 41 3.26 5.61 -10.43
N ALA A 42 4.23 6.40 -9.94
CA ALA A 42 4.96 6.11 -8.72
C ALA A 42 4.03 6.07 -7.49
N LEU A 43 3.09 7.01 -7.37
CA LEU A 43 2.10 7.02 -6.29
C LEU A 43 1.21 5.76 -6.34
N SER A 44 0.77 5.35 -7.53
CA SER A 44 -0.04 4.15 -7.71
C SER A 44 0.72 2.87 -7.34
N GLN A 45 2.03 2.81 -7.60
CA GLN A 45 2.89 1.70 -7.21
C GLN A 45 3.00 1.57 -5.70
N VAL A 46 3.19 2.69 -4.98
CA VAL A 46 3.25 2.69 -3.51
C VAL A 46 1.93 2.21 -2.90
N GLU A 47 0.79 2.70 -3.40
CA GLU A 47 -0.54 2.24 -2.94
C GLU A 47 -0.75 0.75 -3.22
N GLY A 48 -0.35 0.26 -4.40
CA GLY A 48 -0.41 -1.15 -4.77
C GLY A 48 0.44 -2.03 -3.87
N TYR A 49 1.67 -1.60 -3.56
CA TYR A 49 2.57 -2.30 -2.64
C TYR A 49 1.97 -2.40 -1.23
N GLN A 50 1.50 -1.29 -0.66
CA GLN A 50 0.87 -1.28 0.67
C GLN A 50 -0.36 -2.21 0.74
N ARG A 51 -1.18 -2.22 -0.32
CA ARG A 51 -2.33 -3.13 -0.40
C ARG A 51 -1.91 -4.60 -0.45
N SER A 52 -0.86 -4.93 -1.19
CA SER A 52 -0.32 -6.29 -1.27
C SER A 52 0.22 -6.75 0.09
N GLN A 53 0.95 -5.90 0.81
CA GLN A 53 1.42 -6.17 2.16
C GLN A 53 0.26 -6.39 3.13
N ALA A 54 -0.78 -5.55 3.08
CA ALA A 54 -1.96 -5.73 3.91
C ALA A 54 -2.67 -7.07 3.66
N LEU A 55 -2.77 -7.52 2.40
CA LEU A 55 -3.35 -8.81 2.03
C LEU A 55 -2.53 -9.99 2.58
N ILE A 56 -1.21 -9.92 2.49
CA ILE A 56 -0.32 -10.95 3.03
C ILE A 56 -0.51 -11.08 4.55
N LEU A 57 -0.53 -9.94 5.26
CA LEU A 57 -0.68 -9.92 6.70
C LEU A 57 -2.06 -10.40 7.18
N VAL A 58 -3.12 -10.07 6.43
CA VAL A 58 -4.49 -10.58 6.73
C VAL A 58 -4.54 -12.09 6.56
N ASN A 59 -3.92 -12.63 5.51
CA ASN A 59 -3.88 -14.08 5.28
C ASN A 59 -3.01 -14.80 6.32
N ASP A 60 -1.85 -14.24 6.69
CA ASP A 60 -0.98 -14.81 7.72
C ASP A 60 -1.74 -15.04 9.03
N ILE A 61 -2.41 -14.00 9.56
CA ILE A 61 -3.14 -14.16 10.82
C ILE A 61 -4.37 -15.05 10.68
N ALA A 62 -5.05 -15.06 9.53
CA ALA A 62 -6.16 -15.95 9.27
C ALA A 62 -5.73 -17.42 9.31
N GLU A 63 -4.57 -17.75 8.77
CA GLU A 63 -3.98 -19.09 8.84
C GLU A 63 -3.60 -19.45 10.28
N ARG A 64 -2.96 -18.55 11.03
CA ARG A 64 -2.61 -18.75 12.44
C ARG A 64 -3.86 -19.04 13.30
N ILE A 65 -4.94 -18.28 13.11
CA ILE A 65 -6.21 -18.51 13.79
C ILE A 65 -6.80 -19.89 13.42
N SER A 66 -6.74 -20.26 12.14
CA SER A 66 -7.22 -21.55 11.64
C SER A 66 -6.46 -22.72 12.24
N LEU A 67 -5.15 -22.58 12.46
CA LEU A 67 -4.29 -23.56 13.11
C LEU A 67 -4.54 -23.68 14.63
N ASN A 68 -5.08 -22.62 15.25
CA ASN A 68 -5.42 -22.58 16.68
C ASN A 68 -6.93 -22.38 16.89
N ARG A 69 -7.74 -23.03 16.07
CA ARG A 69 -9.20 -22.84 15.98
C ARG A 69 -9.97 -23.00 17.29
N SER A 70 -9.52 -23.87 18.21
CA SER A 70 -10.12 -24.04 19.52
C SER A 70 -10.03 -22.80 20.41
N ASN A 71 -9.06 -21.93 20.16
CA ASN A 71 -8.81 -20.68 20.88
C ASN A 71 -9.00 -19.44 19.99
N ALA A 72 -9.78 -19.54 18.92
CA ALA A 72 -9.94 -18.44 17.95
C ALA A 72 -10.47 -17.14 18.59
N ALA A 73 -11.30 -17.26 19.62
CA ALA A 73 -11.82 -16.10 20.36
C ALA A 73 -10.71 -15.29 21.07
N ALA A 74 -9.58 -15.91 21.39
CA ALA A 74 -8.46 -15.24 22.03
C ALA A 74 -7.70 -14.27 21.10
N TYR A 75 -7.95 -14.33 19.79
CA TYR A 75 -7.34 -13.40 18.82
C TYR A 75 -8.12 -12.10 18.64
N VAL A 76 -9.32 -11.97 19.23
CA VAL A 76 -10.14 -10.77 19.10
C VAL A 76 -9.42 -9.56 19.73
N GLY A 77 -9.25 -8.49 18.97
CA GLY A 77 -8.56 -7.28 19.42
C GLY A 77 -8.55 -6.18 18.36
N ASN A 78 -8.28 -4.98 18.81
CA ASN A 78 -8.20 -3.77 17.98
C ASN A 78 -6.83 -3.10 18.15
N ASP A 79 -6.47 -2.25 17.19
CA ASP A 79 -5.24 -1.44 17.20
C ASP A 79 -3.93 -2.26 17.33
N ILE A 80 -3.96 -3.52 16.91
CA ILE A 80 -2.79 -4.41 16.92
C ILE A 80 -1.76 -3.83 15.95
N GLY A 81 -0.51 -3.72 16.39
CA GLY A 81 0.58 -3.12 15.60
C GLY A 81 0.85 -1.64 15.87
N THR A 82 0.06 -0.98 16.73
CA THR A 82 0.28 0.43 17.06
C THR A 82 1.31 0.66 18.14
N THR A 83 1.54 -0.33 18.99
CA THR A 83 2.51 -0.29 20.09
C THR A 83 3.52 -1.43 19.97
N ASN A 84 4.71 -1.24 20.53
CA ASN A 84 5.70 -2.33 20.58
C ASN A 84 5.18 -3.45 21.50
N PRO A 85 4.96 -4.67 20.99
CA PRO A 85 4.41 -5.76 21.79
C PRO A 85 5.45 -6.42 22.73
N GLY A 86 6.72 -6.00 22.67
CA GLY A 86 7.80 -6.57 23.46
C GLY A 86 8.37 -7.86 22.90
N ASN A 87 8.80 -8.77 23.78
CA ASN A 87 9.43 -10.03 23.38
C ASN A 87 8.39 -11.16 23.27
N CYS A 88 8.04 -11.52 22.03
CA CYS A 88 7.04 -12.55 21.75
C CYS A 88 7.44 -13.96 22.21
N THR A 89 8.73 -14.24 22.38
CA THR A 89 9.19 -15.58 22.78
C THR A 89 8.88 -15.90 24.25
N LEU A 90 8.61 -14.88 25.06
CA LEU A 90 8.27 -15.04 26.48
C LEU A 90 6.78 -15.34 26.73
N LEU A 91 5.95 -15.23 25.71
CA LEU A 91 4.52 -15.46 25.81
C LEU A 91 4.22 -16.96 25.79
N ALA A 92 3.38 -17.43 26.74
CA ALA A 92 3.05 -18.85 26.87
C ALA A 92 1.87 -19.27 25.99
N ALA A 93 0.83 -18.43 25.90
CA ALA A 93 -0.34 -18.74 25.10
C ALA A 93 -0.05 -18.55 23.61
N ARG A 94 -0.50 -19.49 22.77
CA ARG A 94 -0.27 -19.48 21.33
C ARG A 94 -0.89 -18.23 20.68
N ALA A 95 -2.09 -17.85 21.08
CA ALA A 95 -2.78 -16.68 20.53
C ALA A 95 -2.02 -15.38 20.82
N ASP A 96 -1.52 -15.22 22.06
CA ASP A 96 -0.76 -14.02 22.45
C ASP A 96 0.55 -13.92 21.65
N LYS A 97 1.24 -15.06 21.46
CA LYS A 97 2.45 -15.12 20.65
C LYS A 97 2.20 -14.76 19.21
N ASP A 98 1.17 -15.35 18.60
CA ASP A 98 0.78 -15.08 17.21
C ASP A 98 0.39 -13.60 17.01
N LEU A 99 -0.36 -13.00 17.94
CA LEU A 99 -0.73 -11.58 17.91
C LEU A 99 0.48 -10.67 18.10
N CYS A 100 1.41 -11.05 18.97
CA CYS A 100 2.66 -10.33 19.20
C CYS A 100 3.52 -10.33 17.91
N GLU A 101 3.75 -11.49 17.31
CA GLU A 101 4.50 -11.61 16.07
C GLU A 101 3.80 -10.86 14.92
N TRP A 102 2.49 -10.97 14.80
CA TRP A 102 1.71 -10.23 13.80
C TRP A 102 1.78 -8.73 14.00
N SER A 103 1.75 -8.25 15.26
CA SER A 103 1.97 -6.84 15.60
C SER A 103 3.33 -6.33 15.07
N LEU A 104 4.40 -7.11 15.24
CA LEU A 104 5.73 -6.78 14.71
C LEU A 104 5.74 -6.74 13.18
N LEU A 105 5.06 -7.68 12.52
CA LEU A 105 4.94 -7.71 11.06
C LEU A 105 4.19 -6.50 10.52
N ILE A 106 3.08 -6.07 11.16
CA ILE A 106 2.35 -4.84 10.82
C ILE A 106 3.26 -3.61 10.94
N GLN A 107 4.16 -3.60 11.94
CA GLN A 107 5.15 -2.55 12.12
C GLN A 107 6.32 -2.62 11.11
N GLY A 108 6.31 -3.57 10.18
CA GLY A 108 7.34 -3.71 9.14
C GLY A 108 8.61 -4.42 9.60
N ALA A 109 8.54 -5.24 10.64
CA ALA A 109 9.71 -5.96 11.15
C ALA A 109 10.26 -7.03 10.19
N ALA A 110 9.51 -7.40 9.14
CA ALA A 110 9.96 -8.35 8.12
C ALA A 110 11.01 -7.75 7.17
N GLU A 111 10.99 -6.44 6.97
CA GLU A 111 11.89 -5.74 6.06
C GLU A 111 12.61 -4.60 6.80
N VAL A 112 13.83 -4.84 7.22
CA VAL A 112 14.64 -3.85 7.95
C VAL A 112 15.91 -3.52 7.18
N GLN A 113 16.28 -2.24 7.16
CA GLN A 113 17.57 -1.76 6.69
C GLN A 113 18.22 -0.97 7.84
N GLY A 114 19.20 -1.58 8.49
CA GLY A 114 19.74 -1.06 9.76
C GLY A 114 18.65 -1.04 10.84
N THR A 115 18.27 0.15 11.30
CA THR A 115 17.18 0.34 12.27
C THR A 115 15.85 0.76 11.64
N ALA A 116 15.84 1.05 10.34
CA ALA A 116 14.63 1.48 9.61
C ALA A 116 13.79 0.27 9.17
N LYS A 117 12.50 0.29 9.48
CA LYS A 117 11.52 -0.69 9.05
C LYS A 117 10.94 -0.25 7.70
N LEU A 118 11.35 -0.90 6.61
CA LEU A 118 10.97 -0.52 5.24
C LEU A 118 9.60 -1.06 4.82
N GLY A 119 9.19 -2.21 5.37
CA GLY A 119 7.91 -2.84 5.06
C GLY A 119 6.70 -2.24 5.79
N ALA A 120 6.91 -1.20 6.59
CA ALA A 120 5.82 -0.60 7.37
C ALA A 120 4.88 0.22 6.49
N MET A 121 3.59 -0.10 6.53
CA MET A 121 2.55 0.79 6.03
C MET A 121 2.34 1.94 7.03
N THR A 122 2.07 3.15 6.53
CA THR A 122 1.93 4.35 7.37
C THR A 122 0.76 4.22 8.35
N GLY A 123 1.05 4.24 9.66
CA GLY A 123 0.04 4.15 10.71
C GLY A 123 -0.76 2.84 10.70
N ALA A 124 -0.18 1.75 10.18
CA ALA A 124 -0.86 0.48 10.04
C ALA A 124 -1.33 -0.09 11.38
N ARG A 125 -2.51 -0.70 11.37
CA ARG A 125 -3.11 -1.39 12.51
C ARG A 125 -4.01 -2.53 12.08
N GLY A 126 -4.02 -3.57 12.86
CA GLY A 126 -4.88 -4.72 12.69
C GLY A 126 -6.06 -4.72 13.64
N CYS A 127 -7.19 -5.25 13.17
CA CYS A 127 -8.38 -5.47 13.97
C CYS A 127 -8.95 -6.86 13.67
N ILE A 128 -9.30 -7.59 14.72
CA ILE A 128 -9.96 -8.88 14.63
C ILE A 128 -11.24 -8.81 15.45
N THR A 129 -12.38 -8.90 14.81
CA THR A 129 -13.70 -8.79 15.45
C THR A 129 -14.52 -10.05 15.24
N SER A 130 -15.18 -10.54 16.28
CA SER A 130 -16.17 -11.62 16.16
C SER A 130 -17.45 -11.07 15.53
N LEU A 131 -17.94 -11.72 14.47
CA LEU A 131 -19.20 -11.37 13.80
C LEU A 131 -20.35 -12.27 14.26
N ALA A 132 -20.06 -13.57 14.43
CA ALA A 132 -20.99 -14.59 14.88
C ALA A 132 -20.19 -15.75 15.50
N ALA A 133 -20.87 -16.80 15.93
CA ALA A 133 -20.21 -18.00 16.41
C ALA A 133 -19.26 -18.56 15.34
N ASN A 134 -17.97 -18.70 15.68
CA ASN A 134 -16.91 -19.18 14.79
C ASN A 134 -16.69 -18.35 13.52
N GLN A 135 -17.15 -17.10 13.49
CA GLN A 135 -16.95 -16.19 12.37
C GLN A 135 -16.22 -14.92 12.82
N TYR A 136 -15.09 -14.65 12.18
CA TYR A 136 -14.22 -13.56 12.55
C TYR A 136 -13.94 -12.67 11.32
N ARG A 137 -14.06 -11.34 11.50
CA ARG A 137 -13.60 -10.37 10.53
C ARG A 137 -12.20 -9.95 10.91
N ILE A 138 -11.28 -10.10 9.97
CA ILE A 138 -9.89 -9.67 10.10
C ILE A 138 -9.72 -8.49 9.16
N SER A 139 -9.20 -7.38 9.68
CA SER A 139 -9.00 -6.16 8.91
C SER A 139 -7.63 -5.57 9.21
N ILE A 140 -7.00 -4.99 8.21
CA ILE A 140 -5.86 -4.10 8.36
C ILE A 140 -6.25 -2.74 7.81
N ALA A 141 -5.97 -1.69 8.57
CA ALA A 141 -6.13 -0.31 8.18
C ALA A 141 -4.77 0.39 8.14
N TRP A 142 -4.58 1.32 7.18
CA TRP A 142 -3.38 2.15 7.07
C TRP A 142 -3.72 3.49 6.41
N GLN A 143 -2.80 4.44 6.46
CA GLN A 143 -2.93 5.72 5.77
C GLN A 143 -2.37 5.61 4.35
N GLY A 144 -3.22 5.79 3.35
CA GLY A 144 -2.83 5.88 1.95
C GLY A 144 -2.16 7.21 1.62
N VAL A 145 -1.57 7.29 0.43
CA VAL A 145 -0.84 8.47 -0.05
C VAL A 145 -1.79 9.56 -0.57
N GLN A 146 -2.94 9.17 -1.10
CA GLN A 146 -3.93 10.09 -1.67
C GLN A 146 -5.30 9.92 -0.99
N ALA A 147 -6.09 10.99 -0.94
CA ALA A 147 -7.47 10.90 -0.51
C ALA A 147 -8.34 10.27 -1.62
N THR A 148 -9.11 9.23 -1.29
CA THR A 148 -10.05 8.59 -2.25
C THR A 148 -11.49 8.59 -1.75
N GLY A 149 -11.72 8.15 -0.53
CA GLY A 149 -13.02 8.06 0.11
C GLY A 149 -12.93 7.30 1.43
N ALA A 150 -13.80 7.61 2.37
CA ALA A 150 -13.82 6.96 3.67
C ALA A 150 -14.21 5.47 3.53
N SER A 151 -13.47 4.60 4.22
CA SER A 151 -13.80 3.18 4.29
C SER A 151 -15.00 2.95 5.21
N ALA A 152 -15.92 2.08 4.83
CA ALA A 152 -17.03 1.65 5.68
C ALA A 152 -16.60 0.74 6.85
N ASN A 153 -15.38 0.20 6.81
CA ASN A 153 -14.83 -0.62 7.89
C ASN A 153 -14.43 0.27 9.07
N THR A 154 -14.70 -0.18 10.29
CA THR A 154 -14.41 0.57 11.53
C THR A 154 -12.99 0.40 12.05
N CYS A 155 -12.18 -0.50 11.47
CA CYS A 155 -10.78 -0.65 11.86
C CYS A 155 -10.01 0.65 11.60
N GLY A 156 -9.37 1.19 12.64
CA GLY A 156 -8.64 2.45 12.55
C GLY A 156 -9.52 3.69 12.31
N LEU A 157 -10.82 3.63 12.64
CA LEU A 157 -11.71 4.79 12.56
C LEU A 157 -11.19 5.90 13.49
N ASP A 158 -11.20 7.13 13.00
CA ASP A 158 -10.72 8.34 13.70
C ASP A 158 -9.23 8.30 14.11
N ALA A 159 -8.47 7.35 13.58
CA ALA A 159 -7.05 7.20 13.90
C ALA A 159 -6.13 8.00 12.98
N TYR A 160 -6.65 8.54 11.91
CA TYR A 160 -5.92 9.28 10.88
C TYR A 160 -6.43 10.71 10.79
N SER A 161 -5.55 11.65 10.44
CA SER A 161 -5.92 13.08 10.30
C SER A 161 -7.00 13.33 9.24
N ASN A 162 -7.12 12.42 8.26
CA ASN A 162 -8.12 12.49 7.19
C ASN A 162 -8.65 11.08 6.90
N GLU A 163 -9.92 10.82 7.22
CA GLU A 163 -10.59 9.55 7.00
C GLU A 163 -10.67 9.16 5.50
N ASN A 164 -10.64 10.11 4.58
CA ASN A 164 -10.59 9.83 3.15
C ASN A 164 -9.23 9.21 2.70
N MET A 165 -8.21 9.30 3.54
CA MET A 165 -6.92 8.64 3.31
C MET A 165 -6.84 7.27 3.96
N ARG A 166 -7.81 6.88 4.80
CA ARG A 166 -7.83 5.57 5.43
C ARG A 166 -8.13 4.48 4.40
N ARG A 167 -7.21 3.53 4.29
CA ARG A 167 -7.34 2.32 3.49
C ARG A 167 -7.60 1.13 4.38
N THR A 168 -8.41 0.21 3.94
CA THR A 168 -8.65 -1.04 4.66
C THR A 168 -8.68 -2.22 3.71
N VAL A 169 -8.13 -3.34 4.17
CA VAL A 169 -8.29 -4.67 3.58
C VAL A 169 -8.94 -5.55 4.63
N THR A 170 -9.92 -6.34 4.20
CA THR A 170 -10.73 -7.15 5.11
C THR A 170 -10.95 -8.53 4.52
N THR A 171 -10.88 -9.55 5.37
CA THR A 171 -11.36 -10.91 5.10
C THR A 171 -12.28 -11.39 6.20
N VAL A 172 -13.12 -12.37 5.88
CA VAL A 172 -13.96 -13.05 6.86
C VAL A 172 -13.51 -14.50 6.95
N LEU A 173 -13.10 -14.90 8.13
CA LEU A 173 -12.71 -16.26 8.45
C LEU A 173 -13.88 -16.98 9.09
N GLN A 174 -14.28 -18.11 8.51
CA GLN A 174 -15.26 -19.03 9.09
C GLN A 174 -14.53 -20.26 9.58
N ILE A 175 -14.64 -20.56 10.87
CA ILE A 175 -14.05 -21.77 11.47
C ILE A 175 -15.11 -22.86 11.47
N ALA A 176 -14.80 -23.98 10.80
CA ALA A 176 -15.68 -25.12 10.76
C ALA A 176 -15.77 -25.79 12.15
N THR A 177 -16.98 -26.03 12.63
CA THR A 177 -17.23 -26.95 13.74
C THR A 177 -17.12 -28.39 13.22
N LEU A 178 -16.07 -29.09 13.65
CA LEU A 178 -16.01 -30.52 13.38
C LEU A 178 -16.97 -31.20 14.34
N ALA A 179 -18.00 -31.89 13.80
CA ALA A 179 -18.81 -32.80 14.58
C ALA A 179 -17.90 -33.91 15.15
N SER A 180 -17.84 -34.02 16.46
CA SER A 180 -17.18 -35.11 17.19
C SER A 180 -18.05 -36.37 17.15
#